data_d1e0657bbd0c6d3f89944170cb6893c3
#
_entry.id   d1e0657bbd0c6d3f89944170cb6893c3
#
_cell.length_a   1.000
_cell.length_b   1.000
_cell.length_c   1.000
_cell.angle_alpha   90.00
_cell.angle_beta   90.00
_cell.angle_gamma   90.00
#
_symmetry.space_group_name_H-M   'P 1'
#
loop_
_entity.id
_entity.type
_entity.pdbx_description
1 polymer ?
#
loop_
_entity_poly.entity_id
_entity_poly.type
_entity_poly.pdbx_seq_one_letter_code
_entity_poly.pdbx_strand_id
1 'polypeptide(L)'
;VRFHRVKAARQYANSNPTELFLQEMTSHLRAGGDQARVIAVNSMPRIAILSDIHSNLHALEAVLEDAAACGVDGLAFGGDTVGYGAFPGACVDRVMATGAPCVLGNHDHYVGRLESQLDILETDPEVTNNPVWMGIAHSIRETTGTPRMDWLRDLPMLLRLPGAILAHAALHDMEDWPYITDAGVATRTLALLDEPIGFFGHSHLTRLFFDKSRPARPRWVDRTRIQIPSDGRCALTVGSVGQPRDGDTNASWVIWDSDALIVELKRTPYPQIEAARAILETGLPAHSARRLLPTATPLPSWK
;
A
#
# COMPACT_ATOMS: atom_id res chain seq x y z
N VAL A 1 14.45 34.06 -13.45
CA VAL A 1 13.55 33.02 -12.88
C VAL A 1 13.32 31.89 -13.89
N ARG A 2 13.09 32.18 -15.18
CA ARG A 2 12.87 31.17 -16.23
C ARG A 2 14.13 30.34 -16.57
N PHE A 3 15.32 30.91 -16.45
CA PHE A 3 16.60 30.24 -16.79
C PHE A 3 17.06 29.22 -15.76
N HIS A 4 16.66 29.36 -14.48
CA HIS A 4 17.00 28.37 -13.44
C HIS A 4 16.13 27.11 -13.54
N ARG A 5 14.85 27.22 -13.97
CA ARG A 5 13.96 26.08 -14.15
C ARG A 5 14.40 25.15 -15.31
N VAL A 6 14.92 25.72 -16.39
CA VAL A 6 15.44 24.94 -17.55
C VAL A 6 16.76 24.22 -17.23
N LYS A 7 17.60 24.76 -16.31
CA LYS A 7 18.81 24.05 -15.85
C LYS A 7 18.50 22.88 -14.93
N ALA A 8 17.54 23.01 -14.05
CA ALA A 8 17.06 21.91 -13.22
C ALA A 8 16.53 20.78 -14.12
N ALA A 9 15.60 21.06 -15.03
CA ALA A 9 15.04 20.05 -15.95
C ALA A 9 16.10 19.32 -16.80
N ARG A 10 17.22 19.98 -17.19
CA ARG A 10 18.31 19.34 -17.92
C ARG A 10 19.27 18.51 -17.05
N GLN A 11 19.34 18.79 -15.76
CA GLN A 11 20.11 17.98 -14.81
C GLN A 11 19.40 16.66 -14.52
N TYR A 12 18.08 16.64 -14.64
CA TYR A 12 17.23 15.46 -14.48
C TYR A 12 17.26 14.51 -15.69
N ALA A 13 17.61 14.99 -16.89
CA ALA A 13 17.60 14.18 -18.12
C ALA A 13 18.75 13.16 -18.24
N ASN A 14 19.79 13.25 -17.41
CA ASN A 14 20.99 12.38 -17.48
C ASN A 14 21.16 11.44 -16.27
N SER A 15 20.24 11.45 -15.32
CA SER A 15 20.25 10.55 -14.16
C SER A 15 19.03 9.64 -14.25
N ASN A 16 19.18 8.39 -13.84
CA ASN A 16 18.04 7.49 -13.70
C ASN A 16 16.93 8.22 -12.90
N PRO A 17 15.72 8.40 -13.44
CA PRO A 17 14.65 9.16 -12.79
C PRO A 17 14.39 8.70 -11.35
N THR A 18 14.64 7.41 -11.06
CA THR A 18 14.57 6.83 -9.73
C THR A 18 15.70 7.35 -8.81
N GLU A 19 16.92 7.54 -9.31
CA GLU A 19 18.07 8.01 -8.48
C GLU A 19 18.00 9.51 -8.17
N LEU A 20 17.55 10.31 -9.11
CA LEU A 20 17.40 11.77 -8.86
C LEU A 20 16.24 12.06 -7.94
N PHE A 21 15.15 11.35 -8.12
CA PHE A 21 13.98 11.39 -7.25
C PHE A 21 14.37 11.05 -5.79
N LEU A 22 15.23 10.05 -5.60
CA LEU A 22 15.78 9.67 -4.29
C LEU A 22 16.71 10.74 -3.72
N GLN A 23 17.52 11.45 -4.54
CA GLN A 23 18.42 12.49 -4.05
C GLN A 23 17.71 13.78 -3.61
N GLU A 24 16.63 14.20 -4.28
CA GLU A 24 15.82 15.34 -3.80
C GLU A 24 15.02 14.98 -2.55
N MET A 25 14.49 13.78 -2.46
CA MET A 25 13.81 13.29 -1.25
C MET A 25 14.70 13.32 -0.02
N THR A 26 15.96 12.89 -0.12
CA THR A 26 16.89 12.87 1.02
C THR A 26 17.30 14.26 1.50
N SER A 27 17.24 15.29 0.68
CA SER A 27 17.61 16.66 1.06
C SER A 27 16.51 17.43 1.81
N HIS A 28 15.24 17.09 1.60
CA HIS A 28 14.08 17.76 2.22
C HIS A 28 13.55 17.09 3.49
N LEU A 29 13.92 15.82 3.76
CA LEU A 29 13.37 15.02 4.85
C LEU A 29 14.11 15.15 6.19
N ARG A 30 15.24 15.87 6.25
CA ARG A 30 16.01 16.07 7.50
C ARG A 30 15.44 17.10 8.49
N ALA A 31 14.29 17.69 8.21
CA ALA A 31 13.73 18.81 9.00
C ALA A 31 12.43 18.53 9.76
N GLY A 32 11.90 17.30 9.76
CA GLY A 32 10.66 16.99 10.48
C GLY A 32 10.74 15.65 11.19
N GLY A 33 10.98 15.66 12.49
CA GLY A 33 10.89 14.46 13.32
C GLY A 33 9.45 13.96 13.37
N ASP A 34 9.15 12.97 12.56
CA ASP A 34 7.83 12.33 12.57
C ASP A 34 7.72 11.42 13.79
N GLN A 35 6.95 11.87 14.79
CA GLN A 35 6.60 11.05 15.93
C GLN A 35 5.60 9.98 15.46
N ALA A 36 5.93 8.70 15.67
CA ALA A 36 4.99 7.59 15.52
C ALA A 36 3.68 7.92 16.26
N ARG A 37 2.60 8.15 15.53
CA ARG A 37 1.28 8.35 16.15
C ARG A 37 0.83 7.03 16.75
N VAL A 38 0.85 6.94 18.07
CA VAL A 38 0.22 5.86 18.83
C VAL A 38 -1.28 6.12 18.83
N ILE A 39 -2.01 5.52 17.92
CA ILE A 39 -3.47 5.45 18.03
C ILE A 39 -3.74 4.26 18.95
N ALA A 40 -4.02 4.53 20.21
CA ALA A 40 -4.47 3.52 21.15
C ALA A 40 -5.88 3.07 20.71
N VAL A 41 -5.95 2.01 19.93
CA VAL A 41 -7.19 1.31 19.62
C VAL A 41 -7.48 0.40 20.82
N ASN A 42 -8.02 1.00 21.89
CA ASN A 42 -8.43 0.25 23.07
C ASN A 42 -9.59 -0.70 22.72
N SER A 43 -9.39 -1.99 22.94
CA SER A 43 -10.36 -3.09 22.84
C SER A 43 -10.92 -3.43 21.45
N MET A 44 -10.07 -3.59 20.44
CA MET A 44 -10.44 -4.20 19.16
C MET A 44 -9.61 -5.47 18.96
N PRO A 45 -9.99 -6.63 19.52
CA PRO A 45 -9.18 -7.83 19.39
C PRO A 45 -9.09 -8.36 17.96
N ARG A 46 -10.14 -8.14 17.13
CA ARG A 46 -10.19 -8.63 15.75
C ARG A 46 -10.18 -7.45 14.76
N ILE A 47 -9.03 -7.21 14.14
CA ILE A 47 -8.81 -6.09 13.22
C ILE A 47 -8.60 -6.62 11.80
N ALA A 48 -9.38 -6.15 10.82
CA ALA A 48 -9.10 -6.36 9.41
C ALA A 48 -8.00 -5.41 8.95
N ILE A 49 -6.95 -5.94 8.35
CA ILE A 49 -5.82 -5.17 7.82
C ILE A 49 -5.83 -5.28 6.30
N LEU A 50 -6.02 -4.13 5.65
CA LEU A 50 -6.11 -3.94 4.22
C LEU A 50 -4.91 -3.10 3.74
N SER A 51 -4.29 -3.44 2.62
CA SER A 51 -3.17 -2.66 2.06
C SER A 51 -3.22 -2.65 0.54
N ASP A 52 -2.53 -1.69 -0.08
CA ASP A 52 -2.33 -1.65 -1.53
C ASP A 52 -3.67 -1.68 -2.29
N ILE A 53 -4.55 -0.73 -1.96
CA ILE A 53 -5.89 -0.58 -2.58
C ILE A 53 -5.77 -0.11 -4.02
N HIS A 54 -4.80 0.79 -4.29
CA HIS A 54 -4.45 1.25 -5.62
C HIS A 54 -5.65 1.68 -6.47
N SER A 55 -6.48 2.55 -5.91
CA SER A 55 -7.63 3.13 -6.62
C SER A 55 -8.61 2.12 -7.20
N ASN A 56 -8.62 0.87 -6.69
CA ASN A 56 -9.55 -0.18 -7.07
C ASN A 56 -10.77 -0.20 -6.13
N LEU A 57 -11.73 0.67 -6.42
CA LEU A 57 -12.94 0.81 -5.61
C LEU A 57 -13.75 -0.49 -5.55
N HIS A 58 -13.81 -1.24 -6.65
CA HIS A 58 -14.56 -2.51 -6.69
C HIS A 58 -14.00 -3.54 -5.70
N ALA A 59 -12.67 -3.64 -5.60
CA ALA A 59 -12.03 -4.54 -4.65
C ALA A 59 -12.18 -4.03 -3.21
N LEU A 60 -12.04 -2.72 -2.99
CA LEU A 60 -12.19 -2.10 -1.68
C LEU A 60 -13.59 -2.36 -1.11
N GLU A 61 -14.66 -2.09 -1.87
CA GLU A 61 -16.03 -2.30 -1.41
C GLU A 61 -16.30 -3.78 -1.10
N ALA A 62 -15.87 -4.70 -1.96
CA ALA A 62 -16.05 -6.13 -1.71
C ALA A 62 -15.32 -6.58 -0.43
N VAL A 63 -14.12 -6.07 -0.17
CA VAL A 63 -13.38 -6.41 1.06
C VAL A 63 -14.03 -5.81 2.29
N LEU A 64 -14.54 -4.58 2.21
CA LEU A 64 -15.25 -3.96 3.35
C LEU A 64 -16.53 -4.70 3.71
N GLU A 65 -17.27 -5.18 2.73
CA GLU A 65 -18.45 -6.05 2.94
C GLU A 65 -18.06 -7.39 3.58
N ASP A 66 -17.00 -8.05 3.07
CA ASP A 66 -16.53 -9.33 3.62
C ASP A 66 -15.98 -9.14 5.05
N ALA A 67 -15.25 -8.08 5.34
CA ALA A 67 -14.76 -7.76 6.67
C ALA A 67 -15.91 -7.56 7.67
N ALA A 68 -16.96 -6.84 7.27
CA ALA A 68 -18.16 -6.67 8.08
C ALA A 68 -18.86 -8.02 8.32
N ALA A 69 -18.97 -8.87 7.30
CA ALA A 69 -19.55 -10.22 7.43
C ALA A 69 -18.73 -11.15 8.32
N CYS A 70 -17.39 -10.94 8.39
CA CYS A 70 -16.48 -11.66 9.29
C CYS A 70 -16.58 -11.21 10.76
N GLY A 71 -17.35 -10.17 11.06
CA GLY A 71 -17.54 -9.67 12.42
C GLY A 71 -16.24 -9.14 13.04
N VAL A 72 -15.45 -8.36 12.29
CA VAL A 72 -14.27 -7.69 12.82
C VAL A 72 -14.67 -6.48 13.68
N ASP A 73 -13.87 -6.17 14.70
CA ASP A 73 -14.14 -5.05 15.61
C ASP A 73 -13.66 -3.72 15.02
N GLY A 74 -12.73 -3.78 14.06
CA GLY A 74 -12.17 -2.59 13.43
C GLY A 74 -11.41 -2.89 12.16
N LEU A 75 -10.95 -1.79 11.52
CA LEU A 75 -10.17 -1.80 10.30
C LEU A 75 -8.85 -1.08 10.53
N ALA A 76 -7.81 -1.43 9.76
CA ALA A 76 -6.57 -0.67 9.63
C ALA A 76 -6.07 -0.75 8.19
N PHE A 77 -5.51 0.35 7.66
CA PHE A 77 -5.06 0.42 6.28
C PHE A 77 -3.54 0.55 6.19
N GLY A 78 -2.93 -0.31 5.40
CA GLY A 78 -1.47 -0.44 5.22
C GLY A 78 -0.88 0.44 4.13
N GLY A 79 -1.55 1.52 3.72
CA GLY A 79 -1.08 2.47 2.71
C GLY A 79 -1.36 2.05 1.27
N ASP A 80 -0.88 2.88 0.35
CA ASP A 80 -1.14 2.78 -1.10
C ASP A 80 -2.63 2.73 -1.42
N THR A 81 -3.36 3.72 -0.87
CA THR A 81 -4.77 3.92 -1.17
C THR A 81 -4.96 4.29 -2.65
N VAL A 82 -4.03 5.06 -3.21
CA VAL A 82 -4.08 5.59 -4.59
C VAL A 82 -3.07 4.92 -5.52
N GLY A 83 -3.05 5.33 -6.79
CA GLY A 83 -2.18 4.82 -7.85
C GLY A 83 -2.79 3.69 -8.66
N TYR A 84 -2.26 3.42 -9.84
CA TYR A 84 -2.62 2.38 -10.82
C TYR A 84 -4.08 2.34 -11.30
N GLY A 85 -5.06 2.42 -10.43
CA GLY A 85 -6.47 2.15 -10.73
C GLY A 85 -7.28 3.40 -11.09
N ALA A 86 -8.58 3.19 -11.34
CA ALA A 86 -9.44 4.18 -11.97
C ALA A 86 -10.07 5.21 -11.00
N PHE A 87 -10.16 4.89 -9.68
CA PHE A 87 -10.99 5.66 -8.75
C PHE A 87 -10.22 6.17 -7.52
N PRO A 88 -9.14 6.98 -7.70
CA PRO A 88 -8.33 7.41 -6.55
C PRO A 88 -9.14 8.26 -5.55
N GLY A 89 -9.88 9.25 -6.03
CA GLY A 89 -10.69 10.11 -5.16
C GLY A 89 -11.75 9.34 -4.38
N ALA A 90 -12.46 8.42 -5.04
CA ALA A 90 -13.50 7.61 -4.38
C ALA A 90 -12.91 6.63 -3.35
N CYS A 91 -11.73 6.05 -3.63
CA CYS A 91 -11.04 5.18 -2.66
C CYS A 91 -10.60 5.97 -1.42
N VAL A 92 -10.04 7.17 -1.59
CA VAL A 92 -9.67 8.04 -0.45
C VAL A 92 -10.91 8.39 0.37
N ASP A 93 -12.00 8.85 -0.27
CA ASP A 93 -13.24 9.17 0.43
C ASP A 93 -13.78 7.96 1.21
N ARG A 94 -13.71 6.79 0.62
CA ARG A 94 -14.22 5.56 1.23
C ARG A 94 -13.39 5.13 2.43
N VAL A 95 -12.06 5.25 2.36
CA VAL A 95 -11.15 4.98 3.48
C VAL A 95 -11.37 6.01 4.59
N MET A 96 -11.40 7.31 4.26
CA MET A 96 -11.67 8.38 5.22
C MET A 96 -13.01 8.18 5.94
N ALA A 97 -14.06 7.79 5.22
CA ALA A 97 -15.39 7.56 5.77
C ALA A 97 -15.46 6.42 6.80
N THR A 98 -14.49 5.48 6.78
CA THR A 98 -14.41 4.44 7.82
C THR A 98 -13.95 4.97 9.17
N GLY A 99 -13.26 6.10 9.21
CA GLY A 99 -12.58 6.62 10.40
C GLY A 99 -11.43 5.74 10.91
N ALA A 100 -11.09 4.68 10.19
CA ALA A 100 -10.05 3.75 10.59
C ALA A 100 -8.64 4.32 10.35
N PRO A 101 -7.63 3.92 11.14
CA PRO A 101 -6.26 4.37 10.96
C PRO A 101 -5.66 3.84 9.65
N CYS A 102 -4.86 4.68 9.00
CA CYS A 102 -4.14 4.39 7.77
C CYS A 102 -2.69 4.82 7.88
N VAL A 103 -1.73 4.03 7.37
CA VAL A 103 -0.34 4.45 7.20
C VAL A 103 -0.11 5.01 5.80
N LEU A 104 0.94 5.80 5.65
CA LEU A 104 1.40 6.32 4.38
C LEU A 104 2.02 5.20 3.55
N GLY A 105 1.58 5.03 2.30
CA GLY A 105 2.25 4.23 1.29
C GLY A 105 3.08 5.09 0.33
N ASN A 106 3.96 4.47 -0.47
CA ASN A 106 4.80 5.21 -1.40
C ASN A 106 4.00 5.91 -2.51
N HIS A 107 2.90 5.33 -2.99
CA HIS A 107 2.03 6.00 -3.95
C HIS A 107 1.29 7.19 -3.34
N ASP A 108 0.79 7.05 -2.10
CA ASP A 108 0.18 8.15 -1.35
C ASP A 108 1.18 9.29 -1.16
N HIS A 109 2.42 8.96 -0.79
CA HIS A 109 3.53 9.90 -0.64
C HIS A 109 3.84 10.63 -1.95
N TYR A 110 3.95 9.92 -3.07
CA TYR A 110 4.22 10.54 -4.37
C TYR A 110 3.09 11.49 -4.79
N VAL A 111 1.84 11.11 -4.60
CA VAL A 111 0.67 11.98 -4.88
C VAL A 111 0.76 13.25 -4.03
N GLY A 112 1.01 13.13 -2.73
CA GLY A 112 1.11 14.28 -1.82
C GLY A 112 2.27 15.23 -2.13
N ARG A 113 3.40 14.71 -2.66
CA ARG A 113 4.64 15.48 -2.89
C ARG A 113 4.78 16.05 -4.31
N LEU A 114 4.22 15.37 -5.32
CA LEU A 114 4.42 15.72 -6.72
C LEU A 114 3.32 16.58 -7.32
N GLU A 115 2.38 17.08 -6.52
CA GLU A 115 1.29 17.94 -7.00
C GLU A 115 1.78 19.11 -7.86
N SER A 116 2.85 19.79 -7.41
CA SER A 116 3.43 20.92 -8.14
C SER A 116 4.20 20.53 -9.42
N GLN A 117 4.39 19.23 -9.66
CA GLN A 117 5.13 18.67 -10.79
C GLN A 117 4.21 17.95 -11.78
N LEU A 118 2.89 18.09 -11.66
CA LEU A 118 1.92 17.41 -12.50
C LEU A 118 2.17 17.65 -13.99
N ASP A 119 2.53 18.87 -14.38
CA ASP A 119 2.88 19.22 -15.77
C ASP A 119 4.02 18.35 -16.33
N ILE A 120 5.02 18.00 -15.50
CA ILE A 120 6.13 17.12 -15.90
C ILE A 120 5.63 15.70 -16.04
N LEU A 121 4.83 15.22 -15.08
CA LEU A 121 4.26 13.88 -15.12
C LEU A 121 3.36 13.64 -16.34
N GLU A 122 2.79 14.70 -16.92
CA GLU A 122 1.88 14.64 -18.07
C GLU A 122 2.56 14.88 -19.42
N THR A 123 3.76 15.47 -19.44
CA THR A 123 4.39 15.91 -20.71
C THR A 123 5.73 15.24 -20.99
N ASP A 124 6.43 14.70 -19.97
CA ASP A 124 7.71 14.01 -20.17
C ASP A 124 7.48 12.61 -20.75
N PRO A 125 8.01 12.29 -21.96
CA PRO A 125 7.81 10.98 -22.60
C PRO A 125 8.36 9.79 -21.79
N GLU A 126 9.38 9.99 -20.95
CA GLU A 126 9.93 8.94 -20.09
C GLU A 126 8.97 8.60 -18.94
N VAL A 127 8.16 9.55 -18.53
CA VAL A 127 7.17 9.45 -17.46
C VAL A 127 5.82 8.97 -17.99
N THR A 128 5.35 9.55 -19.08
CA THR A 128 4.01 9.28 -19.64
C THR A 128 3.82 7.88 -20.20
N ASN A 129 4.90 7.11 -20.39
CA ASN A 129 4.86 5.70 -20.79
C ASN A 129 5.00 4.73 -19.58
N ASN A 130 5.17 5.25 -18.38
CA ASN A 130 5.34 4.43 -17.18
C ASN A 130 4.01 4.28 -16.42
N PRO A 131 3.49 3.04 -16.23
CA PRO A 131 2.21 2.81 -15.55
C PRO A 131 2.13 3.36 -14.13
N VAL A 132 3.25 3.42 -13.41
CA VAL A 132 3.31 3.99 -12.05
C VAL A 132 3.00 5.48 -12.11
N TRP A 133 3.77 6.22 -12.94
CA TRP A 133 3.66 7.68 -13.03
C TRP A 133 2.35 8.13 -13.63
N MET A 134 1.81 7.39 -14.61
CA MET A 134 0.46 7.66 -15.14
C MET A 134 -0.61 7.52 -14.05
N GLY A 135 -0.51 6.49 -13.21
CA GLY A 135 -1.42 6.30 -12.07
C GLY A 135 -1.26 7.40 -11.00
N ILE A 136 -0.04 7.87 -10.75
CA ILE A 136 0.24 8.99 -9.84
C ILE A 136 -0.35 10.28 -10.40
N ALA A 137 -0.10 10.62 -11.68
CA ALA A 137 -0.66 11.80 -12.31
C ALA A 137 -2.19 11.82 -12.28
N HIS A 138 -2.82 10.66 -12.58
CA HIS A 138 -4.27 10.50 -12.47
C HIS A 138 -4.75 10.75 -11.03
N SER A 139 -4.06 10.20 -10.04
CA SER A 139 -4.41 10.37 -8.62
C SER A 139 -4.26 11.82 -8.16
N ILE A 140 -3.21 12.53 -8.61
CA ILE A 140 -3.02 13.96 -8.32
C ILE A 140 -4.21 14.74 -8.87
N ARG A 141 -4.61 14.54 -10.14
CA ARG A 141 -5.77 15.27 -10.74
C ARG A 141 -7.05 15.10 -9.94
N GLU A 142 -7.31 13.90 -9.43
CA GLU A 142 -8.54 13.58 -8.69
C GLU A 142 -8.53 14.05 -7.22
N THR A 143 -7.34 14.40 -6.69
CA THR A 143 -7.19 14.77 -5.28
C THR A 143 -6.78 16.23 -5.06
N THR A 144 -6.16 16.87 -6.03
CA THR A 144 -5.70 18.28 -5.96
C THR A 144 -6.84 19.23 -5.59
N GLY A 145 -6.54 20.14 -4.66
CA GLY A 145 -7.49 21.16 -4.21
C GLY A 145 -8.68 20.62 -3.39
N THR A 146 -8.58 19.39 -2.92
CA THR A 146 -9.61 18.75 -2.10
C THR A 146 -9.04 18.32 -0.73
N PRO A 147 -9.88 18.08 0.30
CA PRO A 147 -9.42 17.54 1.59
C PRO A 147 -8.71 16.18 1.49
N ARG A 148 -8.88 15.45 0.39
CA ARG A 148 -8.20 14.17 0.13
C ARG A 148 -6.69 14.34 0.07
N MET A 149 -6.20 15.41 -0.58
CA MET A 149 -4.78 15.71 -0.71
C MET A 149 -4.15 15.97 0.66
N ASP A 150 -4.80 16.77 1.49
CA ASP A 150 -4.32 17.06 2.85
C ASP A 150 -4.29 15.78 3.71
N TRP A 151 -5.35 14.94 3.59
CA TRP A 151 -5.41 13.66 4.29
C TRP A 151 -4.25 12.73 3.88
N LEU A 152 -3.94 12.59 2.58
CA LEU A 152 -2.82 11.78 2.10
C LEU A 152 -1.48 12.27 2.64
N ARG A 153 -1.29 13.60 2.77
CA ARG A 153 -0.06 14.21 3.31
C ARG A 153 0.12 14.01 4.80
N ASP A 154 -0.97 13.87 5.53
CA ASP A 154 -0.98 13.74 6.99
C ASP A 154 -0.86 12.29 7.48
N LEU A 155 -0.80 11.31 6.58
CA LEU A 155 -0.69 9.90 6.93
C LEU A 155 0.65 9.60 7.63
N PRO A 156 0.65 8.87 8.76
CA PRO A 156 1.87 8.46 9.45
C PRO A 156 2.56 7.28 8.74
N MET A 157 3.87 7.17 8.87
CA MET A 157 4.67 6.06 8.32
C MET A 157 4.42 4.73 9.05
N LEU A 158 3.98 4.78 10.31
CA LEU A 158 3.85 3.63 11.19
C LEU A 158 2.69 3.81 12.16
N LEU A 159 1.97 2.71 12.41
CA LEU A 159 0.93 2.62 13.44
C LEU A 159 1.21 1.47 14.41
N ARG A 160 0.85 1.66 15.66
CA ARG A 160 0.80 0.60 16.66
C ARG A 160 -0.64 0.12 16.82
N LEU A 161 -0.83 -1.17 16.59
CA LEU A 161 -2.08 -1.90 16.82
C LEU A 161 -1.93 -2.75 18.09
N PRO A 162 -3.00 -3.29 18.67
CA PRO A 162 -2.91 -4.25 19.78
C PRO A 162 -2.00 -5.45 19.42
N GLY A 163 -0.84 -5.55 20.07
CA GLY A 163 0.14 -6.61 19.86
C GLY A 163 0.76 -6.66 18.47
N ALA A 164 0.72 -5.56 17.70
CA ALA A 164 1.26 -5.53 16.35
C ALA A 164 1.74 -4.13 15.92
N ILE A 165 2.61 -4.11 14.91
CA ILE A 165 2.98 -2.90 14.16
C ILE A 165 2.38 -3.00 12.75
N LEU A 166 1.91 -1.88 12.21
CA LEU A 166 1.52 -1.71 10.82
C LEU A 166 2.38 -0.63 10.18
N ALA A 167 3.06 -0.98 9.08
CA ALA A 167 3.80 -0.06 8.22
C ALA A 167 3.64 -0.48 6.76
N HIS A 168 3.85 0.43 5.81
CA HIS A 168 3.69 0.07 4.40
C HIS A 168 4.86 -0.78 3.89
N ALA A 169 6.09 -0.39 4.21
CA ALA A 169 7.32 -1.05 3.79
C ALA A 169 8.16 -1.52 5.01
N ALA A 170 9.40 -1.97 4.78
CA ALA A 170 10.28 -2.43 5.84
C ALA A 170 10.55 -1.33 6.90
N LEU A 171 10.84 -1.73 8.15
CA LEU A 171 11.04 -0.79 9.27
C LEU A 171 12.40 -0.07 9.25
N HIS A 172 13.36 -0.53 8.45
CA HIS A 172 14.62 0.17 8.24
C HIS A 172 14.54 0.98 6.96
N ASP A 173 15.15 2.15 6.96
CA ASP A 173 15.20 3.05 5.79
C ASP A 173 13.78 3.27 5.20
N MET A 174 12.80 3.54 6.06
CA MET A 174 11.36 3.55 5.71
C MET A 174 11.05 4.51 4.55
N GLU A 175 11.81 5.59 4.44
CA GLU A 175 11.65 6.61 3.39
C GLU A 175 12.07 6.11 1.99
N ASP A 176 12.89 5.04 1.94
CA ASP A 176 13.33 4.39 0.69
C ASP A 176 12.39 3.25 0.27
N TRP A 177 11.36 2.97 1.05
CA TRP A 177 10.33 1.95 0.79
C TRP A 177 10.89 0.56 0.47
N PRO A 178 11.75 -0.06 1.30
CA PRO A 178 12.35 -1.35 0.96
C PRO A 178 11.31 -2.46 0.93
N TYR A 179 11.30 -3.26 -0.15
CA TYR A 179 10.42 -4.43 -0.29
C TYR A 179 10.83 -5.57 0.65
N ILE A 180 9.90 -6.08 1.45
CA ILE A 180 10.13 -7.31 2.24
C ILE A 180 9.87 -8.52 1.33
N THR A 181 10.83 -8.84 0.46
CA THR A 181 10.73 -9.95 -0.50
C THR A 181 11.76 -11.05 -0.28
N ASP A 182 12.79 -10.78 0.50
CA ASP A 182 13.87 -11.72 0.82
C ASP A 182 14.21 -11.76 2.31
N ALA A 183 14.99 -12.77 2.69
CA ALA A 183 15.36 -13.01 4.08
C ALA A 183 16.26 -11.92 4.68
N GLY A 184 17.04 -11.20 3.87
CA GLY A 184 17.94 -10.15 4.35
C GLY A 184 17.17 -8.93 4.83
N VAL A 185 16.24 -8.42 4.00
CA VAL A 185 15.35 -7.32 4.35
C VAL A 185 14.44 -7.71 5.52
N ALA A 186 13.86 -8.92 5.48
CA ALA A 186 13.04 -9.42 6.57
C ALA A 186 13.79 -9.49 7.91
N THR A 187 15.04 -9.94 7.90
CA THR A 187 15.86 -10.02 9.12
C THR A 187 16.11 -8.65 9.73
N ARG A 188 16.44 -7.63 8.93
CA ARG A 188 16.62 -6.26 9.43
C ARG A 188 15.32 -5.68 10.00
N THR A 189 14.21 -5.90 9.31
CA THR A 189 12.87 -5.49 9.79
C THR A 189 12.52 -6.17 11.11
N LEU A 190 12.71 -7.50 11.23
CA LEU A 190 12.46 -8.26 12.45
C LEU A 190 13.33 -7.82 13.63
N ALA A 191 14.56 -7.35 13.37
CA ALA A 191 15.43 -6.82 14.42
C ALA A 191 14.91 -5.53 15.05
N LEU A 192 14.14 -4.73 14.31
CA LEU A 192 13.52 -3.47 14.74
C LEU A 192 12.11 -3.66 15.32
N LEU A 193 11.52 -4.84 15.12
CA LEU A 193 10.16 -5.12 15.57
C LEU A 193 10.17 -5.39 17.09
N ASP A 194 9.39 -4.62 17.83
CA ASP A 194 9.22 -4.73 19.29
C ASP A 194 7.90 -5.39 19.71
N GLU A 195 7.06 -5.76 18.72
CA GLU A 195 5.81 -6.49 18.89
C GLU A 195 5.92 -7.93 18.35
N PRO A 196 5.02 -8.86 18.72
CA PRO A 196 5.01 -10.23 18.20
C PRO A 196 4.89 -10.31 16.69
N ILE A 197 4.18 -9.38 16.06
CA ILE A 197 3.99 -9.33 14.61
C ILE A 197 4.05 -7.93 14.06
N GLY A 198 4.63 -7.79 12.85
CA GLY A 198 4.50 -6.62 11.99
C GLY A 198 3.74 -6.97 10.71
N PHE A 199 2.79 -6.13 10.32
CA PHE A 199 2.06 -6.20 9.07
C PHE A 199 2.59 -5.17 8.07
N PHE A 200 2.77 -5.61 6.82
CA PHE A 200 3.39 -4.81 5.76
C PHE A 200 2.66 -4.98 4.44
N GLY A 201 2.62 -3.94 3.62
CA GLY A 201 2.11 -3.94 2.26
C GLY A 201 3.20 -3.99 1.20
N HIS A 202 3.11 -3.07 0.22
CA HIS A 202 4.08 -2.68 -0.79
C HIS A 202 4.47 -3.78 -1.81
N SER A 203 4.69 -5.01 -1.37
CA SER A 203 5.11 -6.10 -2.26
C SER A 203 3.97 -6.70 -3.09
N HIS A 204 2.72 -6.50 -2.67
CA HIS A 204 1.50 -7.15 -3.17
C HIS A 204 1.55 -8.68 -3.09
N LEU A 205 2.45 -9.23 -2.29
CA LEU A 205 2.61 -10.66 -2.07
C LEU A 205 2.21 -10.99 -0.63
N THR A 206 1.53 -12.12 -0.44
CA THR A 206 1.27 -12.61 0.91
C THR A 206 2.40 -13.54 1.34
N ARG A 207 3.27 -13.08 2.26
CA ARG A 207 4.43 -13.82 2.74
C ARG A 207 4.64 -13.64 4.22
N LEU A 208 5.02 -14.72 4.90
CA LEU A 208 5.37 -14.73 6.32
C LEU A 208 6.86 -14.98 6.51
N PHE A 209 7.50 -14.12 7.26
CA PHE A 209 8.87 -14.25 7.73
C PHE A 209 8.87 -14.34 9.26
N PHE A 210 9.82 -15.08 9.83
CA PHE A 210 9.96 -15.21 11.27
C PHE A 210 11.42 -15.16 11.68
N ASP A 211 11.66 -14.75 12.93
CA ASP A 211 13.00 -14.65 13.48
C ASP A 211 13.61 -16.04 13.66
N LYS A 212 14.71 -16.31 12.92
CA LYS A 212 15.43 -17.58 12.98
C LYS A 212 16.20 -17.78 14.28
N SER A 213 16.47 -16.71 15.03
CA SER A 213 17.18 -16.76 16.31
C SER A 213 16.36 -17.39 17.45
N ARG A 214 15.03 -17.54 17.23
CA ARG A 214 14.11 -18.12 18.19
C ARG A 214 13.54 -19.44 17.67
N PRO A 215 13.41 -20.49 18.52
CA PRO A 215 12.93 -21.81 18.10
C PRO A 215 11.44 -21.84 17.79
N ALA A 216 10.66 -20.90 18.32
CA ALA A 216 9.24 -20.82 18.08
C ALA A 216 8.93 -20.35 16.65
N ARG A 217 8.15 -21.15 15.94
CA ARG A 217 7.66 -20.83 14.58
C ARG A 217 6.15 -20.74 14.58
N PRO A 218 5.54 -19.84 13.77
CA PRO A 218 4.10 -19.85 13.55
C PRO A 218 3.65 -21.24 13.12
N ARG A 219 2.52 -21.67 13.63
CA ARG A 219 1.89 -22.94 13.24
C ARG A 219 0.62 -22.66 12.47
N TRP A 220 0.46 -23.31 11.34
CA TRP A 220 -0.80 -23.32 10.63
C TRP A 220 -1.85 -24.07 11.46
N VAL A 221 -2.93 -23.39 11.81
CA VAL A 221 -4.10 -23.96 12.50
C VAL A 221 -4.99 -24.64 11.48
N ASP A 222 -5.10 -24.03 10.31
CA ASP A 222 -5.67 -24.57 9.06
C ASP A 222 -4.94 -23.96 7.87
N ARG A 223 -5.45 -24.13 6.66
CA ARG A 223 -4.79 -23.60 5.44
C ARG A 223 -4.74 -22.08 5.36
N THR A 224 -5.62 -21.38 6.10
CA THR A 224 -5.80 -19.92 6.06
C THR A 224 -5.54 -19.25 7.39
N ARG A 225 -5.32 -20.00 8.48
CA ARG A 225 -5.11 -19.48 9.83
C ARG A 225 -3.74 -19.86 10.36
N ILE A 226 -3.05 -18.88 10.95
CA ILE A 226 -1.70 -19.01 11.46
C ILE A 226 -1.68 -18.58 12.92
N GLN A 227 -1.24 -19.47 13.81
CA GLN A 227 -0.95 -19.13 15.20
C GLN A 227 0.40 -18.44 15.29
N ILE A 228 0.44 -17.19 15.76
CA ILE A 228 1.67 -16.45 15.99
C ILE A 228 2.26 -16.83 17.34
N PRO A 229 3.57 -17.17 17.42
CA PRO A 229 4.22 -17.47 18.69
C PRO A 229 4.30 -16.23 19.58
N SER A 230 3.99 -16.36 20.86
CA SER A 230 4.12 -15.28 21.84
C SER A 230 5.56 -14.94 22.20
N ASP A 231 6.50 -15.86 21.96
CA ASP A 231 7.93 -15.74 22.25
C ASP A 231 8.79 -15.50 21.00
N GLY A 232 8.15 -15.35 19.83
CA GLY A 232 8.77 -15.06 18.54
C GLY A 232 8.39 -13.69 17.97
N ARG A 233 9.02 -13.35 16.85
CA ARG A 233 8.66 -12.18 16.04
C ARG A 233 8.41 -12.59 14.60
N CYS A 234 7.36 -12.05 14.03
CA CYS A 234 6.95 -12.35 12.66
C CYS A 234 6.79 -11.05 11.86
N ALA A 235 7.13 -11.09 10.58
CA ALA A 235 6.77 -10.07 9.62
C ALA A 235 5.88 -10.70 8.55
N LEU A 236 4.68 -10.18 8.37
CA LEU A 236 3.72 -10.64 7.38
C LEU A 236 3.46 -9.54 6.36
N THR A 237 3.77 -9.80 5.09
CA THR A 237 3.26 -8.97 4.01
C THR A 237 1.83 -9.43 3.68
N VAL A 238 0.85 -8.51 3.76
CA VAL A 238 -0.58 -8.85 3.73
C VAL A 238 -1.13 -9.08 2.32
N GLY A 239 -0.32 -8.83 1.30
CA GLY A 239 -0.76 -8.85 -0.09
C GLY A 239 -1.36 -7.51 -0.50
N SER A 240 -2.27 -7.52 -1.46
CA SER A 240 -2.89 -6.32 -1.99
C SER A 240 -4.39 -6.51 -2.16
N VAL A 241 -5.17 -5.51 -1.75
CA VAL A 241 -6.61 -5.45 -2.05
C VAL A 241 -6.83 -5.19 -3.53
N GLY A 242 -6.15 -4.19 -4.08
CA GLY A 242 -6.43 -3.68 -5.43
C GLY A 242 -5.69 -4.35 -6.56
N GLN A 243 -4.48 -4.90 -6.32
CA GLN A 243 -3.62 -5.45 -7.37
C GLN A 243 -2.72 -6.58 -6.85
N PRO A 244 -3.26 -7.75 -6.44
CA PRO A 244 -2.46 -8.90 -6.00
C PRO A 244 -1.46 -9.36 -7.07
N ARG A 245 -0.27 -9.83 -6.63
CA ARG A 245 0.83 -10.27 -7.53
C ARG A 245 1.33 -11.68 -7.24
N ASP A 246 0.61 -12.45 -6.44
CA ASP A 246 0.97 -13.81 -6.02
C ASP A 246 0.25 -14.92 -6.81
N GLY A 247 -0.38 -14.56 -7.91
CA GLY A 247 -1.03 -15.48 -8.83
C GLY A 247 -2.54 -15.67 -8.60
N ASP A 248 -3.07 -15.22 -7.47
CA ASP A 248 -4.50 -15.13 -7.22
C ASP A 248 -4.96 -13.66 -7.38
N THR A 249 -5.86 -13.39 -8.31
CA THR A 249 -6.36 -12.05 -8.60
C THR A 249 -7.51 -11.59 -7.69
N ASN A 250 -7.97 -12.43 -6.77
CA ASN A 250 -8.89 -12.02 -5.71
C ASN A 250 -8.19 -11.10 -4.70
N ALA A 251 -8.92 -10.13 -4.16
CA ALA A 251 -8.39 -9.17 -3.20
C ALA A 251 -7.81 -9.86 -1.96
N SER A 252 -6.57 -9.52 -1.58
CA SER A 252 -5.87 -10.10 -0.42
C SER A 252 -5.90 -9.16 0.76
N TRP A 253 -6.26 -9.69 1.93
CA TRP A 253 -6.27 -8.97 3.20
C TRP A 253 -6.19 -9.97 4.36
N VAL A 254 -6.06 -9.49 5.59
CA VAL A 254 -5.95 -10.38 6.76
C VAL A 254 -6.82 -9.91 7.91
N ILE A 255 -7.20 -10.84 8.80
CA ILE A 255 -7.75 -10.52 10.13
C ILE A 255 -6.66 -10.84 11.15
N TRP A 256 -6.33 -9.88 12.00
CA TRP A 256 -5.51 -10.03 13.18
C TRP A 256 -6.38 -10.16 14.42
N ASP A 257 -6.25 -11.28 15.13
CA ASP A 257 -6.87 -11.50 16.43
C ASP A 257 -5.76 -11.41 17.49
N SER A 258 -5.71 -10.27 18.18
CA SER A 258 -4.64 -9.96 19.13
C SER A 258 -4.73 -10.78 20.42
N ASP A 259 -5.94 -11.18 20.84
CA ASP A 259 -6.13 -11.98 22.05
C ASP A 259 -5.74 -13.44 21.82
N ALA A 260 -6.10 -13.95 20.65
CA ALA A 260 -5.75 -15.32 20.26
C ALA A 260 -4.35 -15.44 19.65
N LEU A 261 -3.70 -14.32 19.27
CA LEU A 261 -2.47 -14.27 18.45
C LEU A 261 -2.64 -15.06 17.15
N ILE A 262 -3.77 -14.89 16.46
CA ILE A 262 -4.08 -15.58 15.21
C ILE A 262 -4.18 -14.59 14.08
N VAL A 263 -3.56 -14.94 12.95
CA VAL A 263 -3.78 -14.27 11.66
C VAL A 263 -4.65 -15.16 10.78
N GLU A 264 -5.73 -14.61 10.23
CA GLU A 264 -6.53 -15.25 9.19
C GLU A 264 -6.22 -14.60 7.85
N LEU A 265 -5.76 -15.40 6.87
CA LEU A 265 -5.52 -14.96 5.50
C LEU A 265 -6.84 -15.01 4.72
N LYS A 266 -7.20 -13.91 4.07
CA LYS A 266 -8.48 -13.75 3.37
C LYS A 266 -8.26 -13.47 1.87
N ARG A 267 -9.18 -13.99 1.07
CA ARG A 267 -9.27 -13.74 -0.38
C ARG A 267 -10.72 -13.47 -0.76
N THR A 268 -10.98 -12.26 -1.22
CA THR A 268 -12.32 -11.80 -1.54
C THR A 268 -12.46 -11.61 -3.05
N PRO A 269 -13.37 -12.32 -3.72
CA PRO A 269 -13.69 -12.08 -5.11
C PRO A 269 -14.38 -10.71 -5.26
N TYR A 270 -14.13 -10.04 -6.38
CA TYR A 270 -14.76 -8.76 -6.71
C TYR A 270 -15.02 -8.69 -8.24
N PRO A 271 -15.76 -7.70 -8.75
CA PRO A 271 -16.02 -7.53 -10.17
C PRO A 271 -14.75 -7.12 -10.95
N GLN A 272 -13.84 -8.06 -11.22
CA GLN A 272 -12.53 -7.81 -11.82
C GLN A 272 -12.62 -7.25 -13.25
N ILE A 273 -13.60 -7.71 -14.03
CA ILE A 273 -13.81 -7.27 -15.43
C ILE A 273 -14.24 -5.80 -15.44
N GLU A 274 -15.15 -5.41 -14.55
CA GLU A 274 -15.62 -4.05 -14.39
C GLU A 274 -14.49 -3.12 -13.92
N ALA A 275 -13.69 -3.57 -12.96
CA ALA A 275 -12.52 -2.83 -12.48
C ALA A 275 -11.48 -2.65 -13.60
N ALA A 276 -11.21 -3.69 -14.38
CA ALA A 276 -10.30 -3.61 -15.53
C ALA A 276 -10.83 -2.67 -16.63
N ARG A 277 -12.15 -2.71 -16.91
CA ARG A 277 -12.79 -1.82 -17.87
C ARG A 277 -12.67 -0.36 -17.44
N ALA A 278 -12.94 -0.06 -16.18
CA ALA A 278 -12.82 1.29 -15.64
C ALA A 278 -11.40 1.86 -15.83
N ILE A 279 -10.34 1.05 -15.60
CA ILE A 279 -8.95 1.48 -15.85
C ILE A 279 -8.76 1.87 -17.32
N LEU A 280 -9.31 1.09 -18.28
CA LEU A 280 -9.18 1.38 -19.70
C LEU A 280 -9.95 2.62 -20.10
N GLU A 281 -11.13 2.84 -19.54
CA GLU A 281 -11.99 4.00 -19.80
C GLU A 281 -11.37 5.32 -19.31
N THR A 282 -10.53 5.28 -18.28
CA THR A 282 -9.77 6.47 -17.81
C THR A 282 -8.53 6.77 -18.65
N GLY A 283 -8.22 5.94 -19.65
CA GLY A 283 -7.01 6.08 -20.48
C GLY A 283 -5.73 5.63 -19.78
N LEU A 284 -5.82 5.00 -18.63
CA LEU A 284 -4.68 4.41 -17.94
C LEU A 284 -4.16 3.18 -18.71
N PRO A 285 -2.88 2.78 -18.48
CA PRO A 285 -2.26 1.71 -19.25
C PRO A 285 -3.00 0.38 -19.18
N ALA A 286 -3.20 -0.28 -20.33
CA ALA A 286 -3.80 -1.61 -20.40
C ALA A 286 -3.09 -2.66 -19.55
N HIS A 287 -1.79 -2.46 -19.27
CA HIS A 287 -1.03 -3.30 -18.34
C HIS A 287 -1.61 -3.30 -16.92
N SER A 288 -2.06 -2.14 -16.42
CA SER A 288 -2.70 -2.03 -15.10
C SER A 288 -4.01 -2.81 -15.06
N ALA A 289 -4.85 -2.70 -16.10
CA ALA A 289 -6.07 -3.47 -16.24
C ALA A 289 -5.79 -4.99 -16.35
N ARG A 290 -4.75 -5.37 -17.11
CA ARG A 290 -4.34 -6.77 -17.30
C ARG A 290 -4.01 -7.47 -15.97
N ARG A 291 -3.41 -6.75 -15.03
CA ARG A 291 -3.01 -7.29 -13.72
C ARG A 291 -4.19 -7.68 -12.82
N LEU A 292 -5.39 -7.14 -13.08
CA LEU A 292 -6.59 -7.46 -12.30
C LEU A 292 -7.26 -8.77 -12.73
N LEU A 293 -6.90 -9.29 -13.91
CA LEU A 293 -7.58 -10.42 -14.53
C LEU A 293 -6.72 -11.70 -14.49
N PRO A 294 -7.33 -12.88 -14.33
CA PRO A 294 -6.65 -14.14 -14.55
C PRO A 294 -5.97 -14.16 -15.92
N THR A 295 -4.83 -14.85 -16.04
CA THR A 295 -3.99 -14.83 -17.27
C THR A 295 -4.76 -15.21 -18.54
N ALA A 296 -5.70 -16.14 -18.45
CA ALA A 296 -6.49 -16.61 -19.58
C ALA A 296 -7.68 -15.70 -19.96
N THR A 297 -8.04 -14.73 -19.10
CA THR A 297 -9.18 -13.84 -19.35
C THR A 297 -8.78 -12.74 -20.34
N PRO A 298 -9.48 -12.52 -21.47
CA PRO A 298 -9.19 -11.40 -22.36
C PRO A 298 -9.45 -10.06 -21.68
N LEU A 299 -8.74 -9.02 -22.11
CA LEU A 299 -9.10 -7.66 -21.71
C LEU A 299 -10.50 -7.30 -22.21
N PRO A 300 -11.32 -6.62 -21.40
CA PRO A 300 -12.63 -6.16 -21.85
C PRO A 300 -12.46 -5.17 -23.01
N SER A 301 -13.32 -5.29 -24.00
CA SER A 301 -13.41 -4.27 -25.06
C SER A 301 -14.03 -3.00 -24.50
N TRP A 302 -13.46 -1.85 -24.86
CA TRP A 302 -14.04 -0.52 -24.60
C TRP A 302 -14.22 0.18 -25.95
N LYS A 303 -15.28 0.93 -26.07
CA LYS A 303 -15.54 1.77 -27.28
C LYS A 303 -15.32 3.23 -26.93
#